data_e0ee15991d16afa1ef194f780bbe4bce
#
_entry.id   e0ee15991d16afa1ef194f780bbe4bce
#
_cell.length_a   1.000
_cell.length_b   1.000
_cell.length_c   1.000
_cell.angle_alpha   90.00
_cell.angle_beta   90.00
_cell.angle_gamma   90.00
#
_symmetry.space_group_name_H-M   'P 1'
#
loop_
_entity.id
_entity.type
_entity.pdbx_description
1 polymer ?
#
loop_
_entity_poly.entity_id
_entity_poly.type
_entity_poly.pdbx_seq_one_letter_code
_entity_poly.pdbx_strand_id
1 'polypeptide(L)' 'MAAGATPHFQNSMGLATIEVGAKEFMCIGALPPHDHPHIFIDMGAASETICPYCSTLYKFNKALAAGDAEPAEAIWHAAA' A
#
# COMPACT_ATOMS: atom_id res chain seq x y z
N MET A 1 7.88 2.29 18.46
CA MET A 1 7.42 2.12 18.05
C MET A 1 7.78 1.90 17.01
N ALA A 2 8.26 1.15 16.83
CA ALA A 2 8.53 1.03 15.70
C ALA A 2 7.54 1.39 15.16
N ALA A 3 7.00 1.36 16.05
CA ALA A 3 5.97 1.78 15.80
C ALA A 3 6.06 2.70 14.77
N GLY A 4 6.52 3.39 14.48
CA GLY A 4 6.45 4.35 13.50
C GLY A 4 6.68 3.92 12.07
N ALA A 5 6.93 2.70 11.84
CA ALA A 5 7.14 2.26 10.46
C ALA A 5 5.85 2.36 9.67
N THR A 6 5.90 3.09 8.57
CA THR A 6 4.76 3.22 7.68
C THR A 6 4.74 2.02 6.75
N PRO A 7 3.60 1.32 6.61
CA PRO A 7 3.53 0.20 5.68
C PRO A 7 3.80 0.65 4.25
N HIS A 8 4.44 -0.22 3.48
CA HIS A 8 4.68 0.02 2.06
C HIS A 8 4.00 -1.09 1.26
N PHE A 9 3.28 -0.70 0.21
CA PHE A 9 2.58 -1.64 -0.64
C PHE A 9 3.01 -1.43 -2.09
N GLN A 10 3.00 -2.53 -2.85
CA GLN A 10 3.40 -2.51 -4.25
C GLN A 10 2.37 -3.27 -5.08
N ASN A 11 2.35 -3.04 -6.37
CA ASN A 11 1.40 -3.67 -7.28
C ASN A 11 2.10 -4.12 -8.56
N SER A 12 3.20 -4.87 -8.40
CA SER A 12 3.89 -5.40 -9.58
C SER A 12 3.05 -6.42 -10.32
N MET A 13 2.00 -6.92 -9.68
CA MET A 13 1.07 -7.86 -10.30
C MET A 13 0.08 -7.21 -11.25
N GLY A 14 -0.03 -5.88 -11.22
CA GLY A 14 -0.96 -5.17 -12.08
C GLY A 14 -2.42 -5.33 -11.69
N LEU A 15 -2.69 -5.50 -10.41
CA LEU A 15 -4.06 -5.65 -9.94
C LEU A 15 -4.81 -4.32 -10.00
N ALA A 16 -6.12 -4.39 -10.28
CA ALA A 16 -6.94 -3.19 -10.28
C ALA A 16 -7.17 -2.67 -8.87
N THR A 17 -7.27 -3.56 -7.90
CA THR A 17 -7.61 -3.22 -6.52
C THR A 17 -6.76 -4.04 -5.55
N ILE A 18 -6.31 -3.38 -4.49
CA ILE A 18 -5.61 -4.04 -3.39
C ILE A 18 -6.28 -3.61 -2.09
N GLU A 19 -6.57 -4.57 -1.22
CA GLU A 19 -7.12 -4.26 0.10
C GLU A 19 -6.00 -4.16 1.10
N VAL A 20 -6.07 -3.16 1.97
CA VAL A 20 -5.02 -2.88 2.94
C VAL A 20 -5.62 -2.68 4.32
N GLY A 21 -4.85 -2.98 5.34
CA GLY A 21 -5.29 -2.85 6.73
C GLY A 21 -4.93 -1.52 7.36
N ALA A 22 -4.41 -0.57 6.59
CA ALA A 22 -4.04 0.74 7.11
C ALA A 22 -4.60 1.82 6.19
N LYS A 23 -4.93 2.97 6.76
CA LYS A 23 -5.38 4.12 5.96
C LYS A 23 -4.25 5.05 5.61
N GLU A 24 -3.08 4.90 6.24
CA GLU A 24 -1.89 5.69 5.96
C GLU A 24 -0.77 4.73 5.58
N PHE A 25 -0.25 4.87 4.37
CA PHE A 25 0.75 3.96 3.87
C PHE A 25 1.50 4.60 2.71
N MET A 26 2.59 3.96 2.29
CA MET A 26 3.34 4.37 1.11
C MET A 26 3.05 3.43 -0.04
N CYS A 27 2.81 3.97 -1.22
CA CYS A 27 2.67 3.19 -2.44
C CYS A 27 3.93 3.32 -3.26
N ILE A 28 4.52 2.20 -3.65
CA ILE A 28 5.73 2.22 -4.48
C ILE A 28 5.47 1.76 -5.91
N GLY A 29 4.29 1.26 -6.19
CA GLY A 29 3.91 0.83 -7.52
C GLY A 29 4.40 -0.57 -7.84
N ALA A 30 5.60 -0.71 -8.33
CA ALA A 30 6.21 -1.99 -8.66
C ALA A 30 7.38 -2.24 -7.73
N LEU A 31 7.88 -3.48 -7.75
CA LEU A 31 9.08 -3.80 -6.99
C LEU A 31 10.29 -3.08 -7.57
N PRO A 32 11.20 -2.59 -6.72
CA PRO A 32 12.42 -1.95 -7.23
C PRO A 32 13.19 -2.90 -8.15
N PRO A 33 13.87 -2.38 -9.18
CA PRO A 33 14.11 -0.97 -9.46
C PRO A 33 13.04 -0.31 -10.35
N HIS A 34 11.91 -0.95 -10.54
CA HIS A 34 10.87 -0.43 -11.43
C HIS A 34 9.79 0.34 -10.68
N ASP A 35 10.02 0.65 -9.41
CA ASP A 35 9.06 1.38 -8.60
C ASP A 35 8.96 2.84 -9.05
N HIS A 36 7.77 3.42 -8.85
CA HIS A 36 7.61 4.86 -9.01
C HIS A 36 8.09 5.54 -7.72
N PRO A 37 8.18 6.88 -7.69
CA PRO A 37 8.51 7.56 -6.43
C PRO A 37 7.56 7.10 -5.32
N HIS A 38 8.12 6.81 -4.16
CA HIS A 38 7.32 6.38 -3.02
C HIS A 38 6.46 7.54 -2.57
N ILE A 39 5.15 7.39 -2.57
CA ILE A 39 4.25 8.46 -2.15
C ILE A 39 3.47 8.04 -0.93
N PHE A 40 3.28 8.99 -0.04
CA PHE A 40 2.47 8.77 1.14
C PHE A 40 1.01 8.94 0.77
N ILE A 41 0.19 7.97 1.15
CA ILE A 41 -1.24 7.99 0.89
C ILE A 41 -1.98 7.96 2.21
N ASP A 42 -2.93 8.88 2.38
CA ASP A 42 -3.75 8.97 3.56
C ASP A 42 -5.21 9.00 3.11
N MET A 43 -5.95 7.95 3.45
CA MET A 43 -7.36 7.88 3.09
C MET A 43 -8.24 8.81 3.91
N GLY A 44 -7.75 9.28 5.05
CA GLY A 44 -8.55 10.13 5.93
C GLY A 44 -9.80 9.41 6.38
N ALA A 45 -10.96 10.03 6.17
CA ALA A 45 -12.24 9.43 6.54
C ALA A 45 -12.79 8.50 5.47
N ALA A 46 -12.18 8.46 4.28
CA ALA A 46 -12.63 7.59 3.21
C ALA A 46 -12.16 6.16 3.46
N SER A 47 -12.79 5.21 2.76
CA SER A 47 -12.40 3.82 2.87
C SER A 47 -11.69 3.32 1.62
N GLU A 48 -11.37 4.21 0.68
CA GLU A 48 -10.61 3.84 -0.51
C GLU A 48 -9.95 5.07 -1.11
N THR A 49 -8.90 4.83 -1.89
CA THR A 49 -8.20 5.89 -2.59
C THR A 49 -7.44 5.29 -3.77
N ILE A 50 -7.10 6.14 -4.73
CA ILE A 50 -6.37 5.72 -5.92
C ILE A 50 -4.99 6.35 -5.89
N CYS A 51 -3.95 5.52 -6.13
CA CYS A 51 -2.60 6.04 -6.25
C CYS A 51 -2.49 6.88 -7.52
N PRO A 52 -2.04 8.14 -7.43
CA PRO A 52 -1.97 9.00 -8.61
C PRO A 52 -0.89 8.60 -9.61
N TYR A 53 0.06 7.74 -9.21
CA TYR A 53 1.12 7.31 -10.13
C TYR A 53 0.79 6.03 -10.85
N CYS A 54 0.27 5.03 -10.13
CA CYS A 54 0.03 3.72 -10.76
C CYS A 54 -1.45 3.39 -10.90
N SER A 55 -2.33 4.25 -10.45
CA SER A 55 -3.78 4.11 -10.56
C SER A 55 -4.35 2.90 -9.83
N THR A 56 -3.58 2.30 -8.93
CA THR A 56 -4.10 1.20 -8.12
C THR A 56 -5.14 1.72 -7.15
N LEU A 57 -6.29 1.06 -7.10
CA LEU A 57 -7.32 1.38 -6.11
C LEU A 57 -7.01 0.63 -4.83
N TYR A 58 -6.76 1.35 -3.75
CA TYR A 58 -6.54 0.77 -2.44
C TYR A 58 -7.82 0.90 -1.63
N LYS A 59 -8.27 -0.21 -1.05
CA LYS A 59 -9.47 -0.23 -0.21
C LYS A 59 -9.07 -0.62 1.21
N PHE A 60 -9.60 0.10 2.18
CA PHE A 60 -9.35 -0.21 3.58
C PHE A 60 -10.21 -1.39 4.00
N ASN A 61 -9.57 -2.41 4.58
CA ASN A 61 -10.25 -3.58 5.12
C ASN A 61 -9.90 -3.68 6.60
N LYS A 62 -10.85 -3.35 7.44
CA LYS A 62 -10.60 -3.33 8.87
C LYS A 62 -10.35 -4.71 9.47
N ALA A 63 -10.62 -5.77 8.72
CA ALA A 63 -10.33 -7.13 9.18
C ALA A 63 -8.84 -7.46 9.03
N LEU A 64 -8.08 -6.65 8.29
CA LEU A 64 -6.65 -6.86 8.13
C LEU A 64 -5.89 -6.09 9.19
N ALA A 65 -4.73 -6.64 9.62
CA ALA A 65 -3.85 -5.90 10.51
C ALA A 65 -3.24 -4.72 9.77
N ALA A 66 -2.69 -3.75 10.53
CA ALA A 66 -2.24 -2.49 9.95
C ALA A 66 -1.15 -2.66 8.89
N GLY A 67 -0.34 -3.69 8.98
CA GLY A 67 0.71 -3.93 7.99
C GLY A 67 0.35 -4.94 6.91
N ASP A 68 -0.89 -5.42 6.91
CA ASP A 68 -1.30 -6.49 6.01
C ASP A 68 -1.99 -5.96 4.77
N ALA A 69 -2.00 -6.77 3.73
CA ALA A 69 -2.68 -6.47 2.48
C ALA A 69 -3.24 -7.75 1.89
N GLU A 70 -4.25 -7.60 1.05
CA GLU A 70 -4.84 -8.70 0.31
C GLU A 70 -4.77 -8.35 -1.18
N PRO A 71 -3.95 -9.05 -1.96
CA PRO A 71 -3.16 -10.22 -1.59
C PRO A 71 -1.90 -9.86 -0.80
N ALA A 72 -1.38 -10.83 -0.06
CA ALA A 72 -0.20 -10.58 0.78
C ALA A 72 1.03 -10.19 -0.04
N GLU A 73 1.09 -10.56 -1.29
CA GLU A 73 2.19 -10.20 -2.16
C GLU A 73 2.31 -8.69 -2.38
N ALA A 74 1.25 -7.95 -2.10
CA ALA A 74 1.30 -6.49 -2.22
C ALA A 74 2.12 -5.84 -1.10
N ILE A 75 2.42 -6.57 -0.04
CA ILE A 75 3.24 -6.04 1.04
C ILE A 75 4.69 -5.99 0.58
N TRP A 76 5.31 -4.81 0.73
CA TRP A 76 6.73 -4.66 0.42
C TRP A 76 7.49 -4.44 1.71
N HIS A 77 8.49 -5.29 1.93
CA HIS A 77 9.34 -5.18 3.09
C HIS A 77 10.67 -4.58 2.65
N ALA A 78 10.99 -3.40 3.16
CA ALA A 78 12.29 -2.82 2.88
C ALA A 78 13.36 -3.77 3.39
N ALA A 79 14.40 -3.96 2.61
CA ALA A 79 15.50 -4.78 3.03
C ALA A 79 16.14 -4.17 4.27
N ALA A 80 16.29 -4.97 5.27
CA ALA A 80 16.91 -4.50 6.51
C ALA A 80 18.40 -4.36 6.33
#